data_39a16dc17fda12c15ff7a3d2aba8d637
#
_entry.id   39a16dc17fda12c15ff7a3d2aba8d637
#
_cell.length_a   1.000
_cell.length_b   1.000
_cell.length_c   1.000
_cell.angle_alpha   90.00
_cell.angle_beta   90.00
_cell.angle_gamma   90.00
#
_symmetry.space_group_name_H-M   'P 1'
#
loop_
_entity.id
_entity.type
_entity.pdbx_description
1 polymer ?
#
loop_
_entity_poly.entity_id
_entity_poly.type
_entity_poly.pdbx_seq_one_letter_code
_entity_poly.pdbx_strand_id
1 'polypeptide(L)'
;NAKGIQVVILYPSGKVSDIQEKQLTTLGNNITALEVGGVFDDCQEMVKSAFLDEEISKKLTSANSINVARWLPQMFYFFFAYKQVSAKHRDIVFSVPSGNFGNICAGLLAQKLGLPVKHFIASTNINDTVPQYLVNGIYSPKPSKATISNAMDVGNPSNFIRIQELFQNNLSHETPVIQVENGLKLMNKKK
;
A
#
# COMPACT_ATOMS: atom_id res chain seq x y z
N ASN A 1 -20.39 7.07 -10.00
CA ASN A 1 -20.92 8.34 -9.46
C ASN A 1 -21.91 8.04 -8.35
N ALA A 2 -21.47 8.05 -7.09
CA ALA A 2 -22.36 7.93 -5.94
C ALA A 2 -23.04 9.28 -5.68
N LYS A 3 -24.36 9.26 -5.49
CA LYS A 3 -25.12 10.49 -5.17
C LYS A 3 -24.74 11.00 -3.77
N GLY A 4 -24.60 12.33 -3.63
CA GLY A 4 -24.31 12.96 -2.35
C GLY A 4 -22.86 12.92 -1.89
N ILE A 5 -21.96 12.43 -2.73
CA ILE A 5 -20.51 12.41 -2.47
C ILE A 5 -19.82 13.35 -3.46
N GLN A 6 -18.92 14.19 -2.96
CA GLN A 6 -17.96 14.94 -3.76
C GLN A 6 -16.59 14.26 -3.62
N VAL A 7 -15.90 14.08 -4.73
CA VAL A 7 -14.56 13.46 -4.77
C VAL A 7 -13.56 14.52 -5.20
N VAL A 8 -12.54 14.73 -4.38
CA VAL A 8 -11.39 15.58 -4.72
C VAL A 8 -10.17 14.69 -4.86
N ILE A 9 -9.50 14.76 -6.00
CA ILE A 9 -8.29 14.00 -6.29
C ILE A 9 -7.12 14.98 -6.34
N LEU A 10 -6.11 14.76 -5.50
CA LEU A 10 -4.85 15.50 -5.57
C LEU A 10 -3.84 14.66 -6.34
N TYR A 11 -3.14 15.26 -7.29
CA TYR A 11 -2.07 14.59 -8.02
C TYR A 11 -0.87 15.53 -8.23
N PRO A 12 0.37 14.99 -8.21
CA PRO A 12 1.57 15.82 -8.33
C PRO A 12 1.81 16.23 -9.79
N SER A 13 2.09 17.52 -10.01
CA SER A 13 2.35 18.12 -11.32
C SER A 13 3.54 17.46 -12.00
N GLY A 14 3.33 17.02 -13.26
CA GLY A 14 4.37 16.40 -14.08
C GLY A 14 4.98 15.11 -13.52
N LYS A 15 4.34 14.47 -12.53
CA LYS A 15 4.82 13.22 -11.90
C LYS A 15 3.90 12.01 -12.17
N VAL A 16 2.82 12.21 -12.89
CA VAL A 16 1.94 11.17 -13.39
C VAL A 16 2.10 11.05 -14.90
N SER A 17 1.85 9.88 -15.48
CA SER A 17 1.87 9.74 -16.93
C SER A 17 0.68 10.46 -17.56
N ASP A 18 0.80 10.89 -18.82
CA ASP A 18 -0.28 11.57 -19.56
C ASP A 18 -1.59 10.79 -19.54
N ILE A 19 -1.52 9.45 -19.59
CA ILE A 19 -2.68 8.57 -19.53
C ILE A 19 -3.32 8.65 -18.15
N GLN A 20 -2.53 8.58 -17.09
CA GLN A 20 -3.03 8.68 -15.71
C GLN A 20 -3.64 10.05 -15.45
N GLU A 21 -2.98 11.12 -15.89
CA GLU A 21 -3.51 12.48 -15.75
C GLU A 21 -4.87 12.62 -16.43
N LYS A 22 -5.02 12.14 -17.66
CA LYS A 22 -6.30 12.11 -18.36
C LYS A 22 -7.34 11.28 -17.62
N GLN A 23 -6.97 10.13 -17.08
CA GLN A 23 -7.88 9.31 -16.28
C GLN A 23 -8.39 10.03 -15.02
N LEU A 24 -7.62 10.95 -14.44
CA LEU A 24 -8.01 11.73 -13.27
C LEU A 24 -8.82 12.95 -13.64
N THR A 25 -8.41 13.67 -14.69
CA THR A 25 -8.91 15.01 -15.03
C THR A 25 -10.17 15.01 -15.91
N THR A 26 -10.46 13.90 -16.61
CA THR A 26 -11.60 13.82 -17.56
C THR A 26 -12.86 13.18 -16.97
N LEU A 27 -12.88 12.86 -15.69
CA LEU A 27 -13.99 12.16 -15.03
C LEU A 27 -15.24 13.04 -14.89
N GLY A 28 -15.07 14.31 -14.57
CA GLY A 28 -16.17 15.28 -14.42
C GLY A 28 -17.18 14.94 -13.33
N ASN A 29 -18.38 15.51 -13.43
CA ASN A 29 -19.50 15.34 -12.50
C ASN A 29 -19.13 15.74 -11.06
N ASN A 30 -19.19 14.78 -10.13
CA ASN A 30 -18.87 14.98 -8.72
C ASN A 30 -17.38 14.78 -8.39
N ILE A 31 -16.52 14.73 -9.41
CA ILE A 31 -15.07 14.50 -9.26
C ILE A 31 -14.31 15.73 -9.72
N THR A 32 -13.47 16.26 -8.85
CA THR A 32 -12.58 17.39 -9.12
C THR A 32 -11.15 16.93 -8.96
N ALA A 33 -10.31 17.10 -9.97
CA ALA A 33 -8.89 16.85 -9.91
C ALA A 33 -8.15 18.18 -9.68
N LEU A 34 -7.23 18.19 -8.71
CA LEU A 34 -6.39 19.33 -8.38
C LEU A 34 -4.93 18.96 -8.56
N GLU A 35 -4.26 19.71 -9.40
CA GLU A 35 -2.83 19.57 -9.64
C GLU A 35 -2.04 20.28 -8.54
N VAL A 36 -1.07 19.58 -7.96
CA VAL A 36 -0.25 20.06 -6.84
C VAL A 36 1.20 20.20 -7.29
N GLY A 37 1.79 21.36 -7.09
CA GLY A 37 3.23 21.60 -7.31
C GLY A 37 4.07 20.90 -6.26
N GLY A 38 4.45 19.63 -6.48
CA GLY A 38 5.20 18.83 -5.53
C GLY A 38 5.33 17.39 -5.97
N VAL A 39 5.43 16.49 -5.00
CA VAL A 39 5.49 15.04 -5.18
C VAL A 39 4.27 14.35 -4.54
N PHE A 40 4.15 13.04 -4.72
CA PHE A 40 3.03 12.27 -4.17
C PHE A 40 2.92 12.39 -2.64
N ASP A 41 4.06 12.46 -1.96
CA ASP A 41 4.09 12.59 -0.49
C ASP A 41 3.52 13.95 -0.04
N ASP A 42 3.71 15.02 -0.81
CA ASP A 42 3.10 16.33 -0.53
C ASP A 42 1.58 16.28 -0.65
N CYS A 43 1.06 15.60 -1.68
CA CYS A 43 -0.38 15.35 -1.80
C CYS A 43 -0.94 14.56 -0.62
N GLN A 44 -0.21 13.55 -0.13
CA GLN A 44 -0.61 12.80 1.06
C GLN A 44 -0.61 13.66 2.33
N GLU A 45 0.39 14.51 2.47
CA GLU A 45 0.50 15.40 3.64
C GLU A 45 -0.64 16.43 3.67
N MET A 46 -0.99 16.99 2.52
CA MET A 46 -2.17 17.86 2.40
C MET A 46 -3.45 17.16 2.83
N VAL A 47 -3.65 15.90 2.41
CA VAL A 47 -4.82 15.11 2.83
C VAL A 47 -4.80 14.85 4.33
N LYS A 48 -3.66 14.49 4.91
CA LYS A 48 -3.53 14.28 6.36
C LYS A 48 -3.82 15.56 7.14
N SER A 49 -3.31 16.70 6.68
CA SER A 49 -3.58 18.01 7.29
C SER A 49 -5.06 18.36 7.23
N ALA A 50 -5.74 18.08 6.12
CA ALA A 50 -7.19 18.28 6.00
C ALA A 50 -7.99 17.41 7.00
N PHE A 51 -7.52 16.22 7.33
CA PHE A 51 -8.14 15.39 8.37
C PHE A 51 -7.94 15.92 9.80
N LEU A 52 -6.94 16.75 10.01
CA LEU A 52 -6.68 17.40 11.31
C LEU A 52 -7.41 18.75 11.45
N ASP A 53 -7.96 19.28 10.39
CA ASP A 53 -8.71 20.53 10.39
C ASP A 53 -10.10 20.32 11.00
N GLU A 54 -10.44 21.07 12.04
CA GLU A 54 -11.67 20.90 12.80
C GLU A 54 -12.94 21.26 12.03
N GLU A 55 -12.82 22.17 11.02
CA GLU A 55 -13.98 22.65 10.26
C GLU A 55 -14.41 21.63 9.18
N ILE A 56 -13.45 20.98 8.53
CA ILE A 56 -13.72 20.12 7.38
C ILE A 56 -13.61 18.63 7.68
N SER A 57 -12.82 18.23 8.68
CA SER A 57 -12.51 16.81 8.97
C SER A 57 -13.77 15.95 9.14
N LYS A 58 -14.81 16.47 9.79
CA LYS A 58 -16.09 15.76 10.03
C LYS A 58 -16.83 15.37 8.76
N LYS A 59 -16.51 16.01 7.63
CA LYS A 59 -17.15 15.76 6.32
C LYS A 59 -16.25 14.96 5.39
N LEU A 60 -15.01 14.65 5.82
CA LEU A 60 -14.02 13.98 4.99
C LEU A 60 -13.98 12.48 5.23
N THR A 61 -13.74 11.78 4.15
CA THR A 61 -13.24 10.40 4.18
C THR A 61 -12.19 10.25 3.09
N SER A 62 -11.36 9.22 3.19
CA SER A 62 -10.30 9.00 2.20
C SER A 62 -10.46 7.64 1.52
N ALA A 63 -10.43 7.64 0.20
CA ALA A 63 -10.34 6.44 -0.61
C ALA A 63 -8.89 6.02 -0.90
N ASN A 64 -7.91 6.67 -0.30
CA ASN A 64 -6.49 6.36 -0.44
C ASN A 64 -6.07 5.21 0.49
N SER A 65 -4.89 4.62 0.22
CA SER A 65 -4.28 3.56 1.03
C SER A 65 -3.91 3.99 2.46
N ILE A 66 -3.92 5.30 2.76
CA ILE A 66 -3.79 5.81 4.14
C ILE A 66 -5.00 5.46 5.01
N ASN A 67 -6.16 5.19 4.41
CA ASN A 67 -7.34 4.76 5.15
C ASN A 67 -7.31 3.24 5.37
N VAL A 68 -7.23 2.81 6.62
CA VAL A 68 -7.21 1.39 6.99
C VAL A 68 -8.44 0.62 6.53
N ALA A 69 -9.60 1.27 6.43
CA ALA A 69 -10.83 0.66 5.92
C ALA A 69 -10.69 0.14 4.46
N ARG A 70 -9.71 0.65 3.70
CA ARG A 70 -9.37 0.11 2.38
C ARG A 70 -8.85 -1.33 2.40
N TRP A 71 -8.31 -1.79 3.53
CA TRP A 71 -7.83 -3.17 3.65
C TRP A 71 -8.98 -4.18 3.67
N LEU A 72 -10.14 -3.81 4.20
CA LEU A 72 -11.28 -4.72 4.30
C LEU A 72 -11.69 -5.30 2.94
N PRO A 73 -12.02 -4.50 1.91
CA PRO A 73 -12.33 -5.05 0.60
C PRO A 73 -11.12 -5.71 -0.08
N GLN A 74 -9.90 -5.20 0.13
CA GLN A 74 -8.70 -5.79 -0.46
C GLN A 74 -8.37 -7.16 0.16
N MET A 75 -8.68 -7.36 1.42
CA MET A 75 -8.51 -8.65 2.11
C MET A 75 -9.27 -9.78 1.40
N PHE A 76 -10.46 -9.49 0.87
CA PHE A 76 -11.26 -10.49 0.16
C PHE A 76 -10.62 -11.03 -1.12
N TYR A 77 -9.72 -10.26 -1.77
CA TYR A 77 -8.98 -10.77 -2.93
C TYR A 77 -8.17 -12.02 -2.58
N PHE A 78 -7.56 -12.04 -1.42
CA PHE A 78 -6.77 -13.18 -0.94
C PHE A 78 -7.65 -14.38 -0.60
N PHE A 79 -8.82 -14.17 0.02
CA PHE A 79 -9.79 -15.24 0.26
C PHE A 79 -10.34 -15.85 -1.04
N PHE A 80 -10.70 -15.00 -2.01
CA PHE A 80 -11.17 -15.48 -3.31
C PHE A 80 -10.09 -16.22 -4.09
N ALA A 81 -8.87 -15.70 -4.13
CA ALA A 81 -7.76 -16.37 -4.79
C ALA A 81 -7.44 -17.71 -4.10
N TYR A 82 -7.39 -17.71 -2.77
CA TYR A 82 -7.20 -18.94 -1.99
C TYR A 82 -8.26 -19.98 -2.32
N LYS A 83 -9.54 -19.62 -2.32
CA LYS A 83 -10.65 -20.52 -2.64
C LYS A 83 -10.49 -21.19 -4.00
N GLN A 84 -9.96 -20.47 -4.99
CA GLN A 84 -9.80 -21.02 -6.35
C GLN A 84 -8.67 -22.04 -6.47
N VAL A 85 -7.63 -21.95 -5.65
CA VAL A 85 -6.43 -22.78 -5.78
C VAL A 85 -6.26 -23.80 -4.66
N SER A 86 -6.90 -23.63 -3.51
CA SER A 86 -6.70 -24.45 -2.30
C SER A 86 -7.04 -25.93 -2.49
N ALA A 87 -8.00 -26.25 -3.37
CA ALA A 87 -8.34 -27.63 -3.69
C ALA A 87 -7.22 -28.41 -4.39
N LYS A 88 -6.29 -27.69 -5.06
CA LYS A 88 -5.20 -28.27 -5.84
C LYS A 88 -3.84 -28.14 -5.16
N HIS A 89 -3.69 -27.16 -4.26
CA HIS A 89 -2.42 -26.78 -3.67
C HIS A 89 -2.57 -26.61 -2.15
N ARG A 90 -1.61 -27.16 -1.39
CA ARG A 90 -1.57 -27.02 0.09
C ARG A 90 -0.75 -25.81 0.52
N ASP A 91 0.33 -25.53 -0.17
CA ASP A 91 1.29 -24.47 0.16
C ASP A 91 1.10 -23.27 -0.76
N ILE A 92 0.25 -22.33 -0.35
CA ILE A 92 -0.06 -21.15 -1.15
C ILE A 92 0.86 -20.01 -0.73
N VAL A 93 1.49 -19.38 -1.72
CA VAL A 93 2.34 -18.20 -1.59
C VAL A 93 1.75 -17.10 -2.46
N PHE A 94 1.57 -15.89 -1.90
CA PHE A 94 1.17 -14.72 -2.65
C PHE A 94 2.36 -13.80 -2.91
N SER A 95 2.61 -13.49 -4.18
CA SER A 95 3.53 -12.41 -4.58
C SER A 95 2.73 -11.14 -4.83
N VAL A 96 3.06 -10.08 -4.10
CA VAL A 96 2.29 -8.83 -4.07
C VAL A 96 3.20 -7.66 -4.41
N PRO A 97 2.99 -6.97 -5.55
CA PRO A 97 3.69 -5.71 -5.84
C PRO A 97 3.43 -4.70 -4.72
N SER A 98 4.50 -4.18 -4.14
CA SER A 98 4.43 -3.43 -2.89
C SER A 98 5.20 -2.11 -3.00
N GLY A 99 4.48 -1.02 -3.31
CA GLY A 99 4.97 0.35 -3.15
C GLY A 99 4.61 0.88 -1.76
N ASN A 100 3.33 1.22 -1.54
CA ASN A 100 2.84 1.70 -0.24
C ASN A 100 2.42 0.59 0.73
N PHE A 101 2.61 -0.68 0.38
CA PHE A 101 2.33 -1.87 1.21
C PHE A 101 0.87 -2.06 1.65
N GLY A 102 -0.09 -1.32 1.10
CA GLY A 102 -1.50 -1.42 1.48
C GLY A 102 -2.13 -2.76 1.17
N ASN A 103 -1.90 -3.29 -0.05
CA ASN A 103 -2.48 -4.57 -0.47
C ASN A 103 -1.89 -5.75 0.33
N ILE A 104 -0.57 -5.78 0.52
CA ILE A 104 0.06 -6.85 1.32
C ILE A 104 -0.37 -6.78 2.79
N CYS A 105 -0.61 -5.57 3.35
CA CYS A 105 -1.20 -5.41 4.68
C CYS A 105 -2.55 -6.11 4.78
N ALA A 106 -3.40 -5.97 3.76
CA ALA A 106 -4.69 -6.64 3.70
C ALA A 106 -4.52 -8.17 3.66
N GLY A 107 -3.55 -8.67 2.91
CA GLY A 107 -3.21 -10.10 2.87
C GLY A 107 -2.71 -10.64 4.22
N LEU A 108 -1.84 -9.89 4.89
CA LEU A 108 -1.33 -10.24 6.21
C LEU A 108 -2.44 -10.21 7.27
N LEU A 109 -3.37 -9.27 7.17
CA LEU A 109 -4.56 -9.25 8.02
C LEU A 109 -5.45 -10.47 7.77
N ALA A 110 -5.67 -10.87 6.51
CA ALA A 110 -6.39 -12.09 6.16
C ALA A 110 -5.73 -13.33 6.77
N GLN A 111 -4.39 -13.42 6.72
CA GLN A 111 -3.63 -14.50 7.35
C GLN A 111 -3.82 -14.51 8.88
N LYS A 112 -3.78 -13.34 9.52
CA LYS A 112 -4.07 -13.20 10.96
C LYS A 112 -5.48 -13.64 11.34
N LEU A 113 -6.44 -13.47 10.43
CA LEU A 113 -7.81 -13.94 10.59
C LEU A 113 -8.01 -15.41 10.24
N GLY A 114 -6.94 -16.14 9.94
CA GLY A 114 -6.95 -17.59 9.73
C GLY A 114 -6.89 -18.04 8.27
N LEU A 115 -6.66 -17.15 7.30
CA LEU A 115 -6.41 -17.58 5.93
C LEU A 115 -5.08 -18.34 5.87
N PRO A 116 -5.06 -19.63 5.49
CA PRO A 116 -3.85 -20.47 5.58
C PRO A 116 -2.91 -20.22 4.39
N VAL A 117 -2.25 -19.08 4.40
CA VAL A 117 -1.21 -18.69 3.46
C VAL A 117 0.16 -19.01 4.05
N LYS A 118 1.00 -19.70 3.28
CA LYS A 118 2.34 -20.09 3.74
C LYS A 118 3.28 -18.90 3.84
N HIS A 119 3.35 -18.09 2.78
CA HIS A 119 4.23 -16.92 2.71
C HIS A 119 3.62 -15.81 1.86
N PHE A 120 4.07 -14.59 2.12
CA PHE A 120 3.89 -13.45 1.24
C PHE A 120 5.26 -13.00 0.71
N ILE A 121 5.32 -12.66 -0.57
CA ILE A 121 6.46 -12.03 -1.22
C ILE A 121 6.07 -10.59 -1.51
N ALA A 122 6.72 -9.63 -0.87
CA ALA A 122 6.57 -8.21 -1.18
C ALA A 122 7.57 -7.84 -2.28
N SER A 123 7.11 -7.72 -3.51
CA SER A 123 7.94 -7.34 -4.65
C SER A 123 8.04 -5.82 -4.71
N THR A 124 9.25 -5.28 -4.63
CA THR A 124 9.51 -3.83 -4.74
C THR A 124 10.34 -3.52 -6.00
N ASN A 125 10.27 -2.28 -6.45
CA ASN A 125 11.22 -1.76 -7.42
C ASN A 125 12.45 -1.16 -6.72
N ILE A 126 13.19 -0.27 -7.38
CA ILE A 126 14.39 0.37 -6.80
C ILE A 126 14.10 1.21 -5.54
N ASN A 127 12.81 1.50 -5.28
CA ASN A 127 12.37 2.17 -4.05
C ASN A 127 12.27 1.13 -2.93
N ASP A 128 13.41 0.79 -2.35
CA ASP A 128 13.67 -0.38 -1.53
C ASP A 128 13.76 -0.09 -0.02
N THR A 129 13.11 0.93 0.48
CA THR A 129 13.15 1.33 1.90
C THR A 129 12.85 0.17 2.85
N VAL A 130 11.79 -0.61 2.57
CA VAL A 130 11.42 -1.77 3.41
C VAL A 130 12.39 -2.94 3.25
N PRO A 131 12.81 -3.35 2.06
CA PRO A 131 13.89 -4.32 1.89
C PRO A 131 15.15 -3.98 2.69
N GLN A 132 15.61 -2.73 2.64
CA GLN A 132 16.78 -2.28 3.39
C GLN A 132 16.55 -2.36 4.90
N TYR A 133 15.38 -1.96 5.38
CA TYR A 133 15.01 -2.12 6.79
C TYR A 133 15.06 -3.59 7.23
N LEU A 134 14.55 -4.50 6.42
CA LEU A 134 14.56 -5.94 6.76
C LEU A 134 15.99 -6.52 6.82
N VAL A 135 16.95 -5.89 6.13
CA VAL A 135 18.36 -6.29 6.18
C VAL A 135 19.07 -5.76 7.41
N ASN A 136 18.95 -4.46 7.66
CA ASN A 136 19.82 -3.74 8.60
C ASN A 136 19.10 -3.27 9.88
N GLY A 137 17.76 -3.38 9.93
CA GLY A 137 16.95 -2.95 11.07
C GLY A 137 16.74 -1.43 11.17
N ILE A 138 17.24 -0.66 10.19
CA ILE A 138 17.16 0.81 10.20
C ILE A 138 16.12 1.27 9.17
N TYR A 139 15.03 1.88 9.63
CA TYR A 139 14.04 2.46 8.74
C TYR A 139 14.49 3.86 8.30
N SER A 140 14.91 3.96 7.05
CA SER A 140 15.44 5.20 6.46
C SER A 140 14.72 5.52 5.14
N PRO A 141 13.57 6.23 5.20
CA PRO A 141 12.88 6.69 4.00
C PRO A 141 13.76 7.59 3.12
N LYS A 142 13.59 7.46 1.82
CA LYS A 142 14.32 8.24 0.80
C LYS A 142 13.33 8.84 -0.19
N PRO A 143 13.68 9.93 -0.87
CA PRO A 143 12.92 10.43 -2.00
C PRO A 143 12.72 9.30 -3.03
N SER A 144 11.49 9.14 -3.52
CA SER A 144 11.19 8.10 -4.51
C SER A 144 11.89 8.37 -5.83
N LYS A 145 12.33 7.31 -6.49
CA LYS A 145 12.91 7.33 -7.84
C LYS A 145 11.86 6.87 -8.83
N ALA A 146 11.71 7.59 -9.94
CA ALA A 146 10.78 7.25 -11.01
C ALA A 146 11.20 5.96 -11.72
N THR A 147 10.24 5.05 -11.94
CA THR A 147 10.43 3.78 -12.64
C THR A 147 9.29 3.52 -13.62
N ILE A 148 9.41 2.48 -14.45
CA ILE A 148 8.32 2.03 -15.32
C ILE A 148 7.12 1.48 -14.53
N SER A 149 7.32 1.07 -13.28
CA SER A 149 6.29 0.66 -12.35
C SER A 149 5.90 1.81 -11.40
N ASN A 150 5.58 2.96 -11.98
CA ASN A 150 5.40 4.23 -11.28
C ASN A 150 4.38 4.18 -10.12
N ALA A 151 3.37 3.34 -10.19
CA ALA A 151 2.41 3.13 -9.09
C ALA A 151 3.06 2.55 -7.81
N MET A 152 4.28 1.98 -7.93
CA MET A 152 5.07 1.44 -6.84
C MET A 152 6.23 2.35 -6.43
N ASP A 153 6.34 3.56 -6.99
CA ASP A 153 7.40 4.53 -6.69
C ASP A 153 7.10 5.24 -5.36
N VAL A 154 7.35 4.54 -4.27
CA VAL A 154 7.08 5.02 -2.91
C VAL A 154 8.36 4.93 -2.08
N GLY A 155 8.90 6.06 -1.69
CA GLY A 155 10.12 6.16 -0.86
C GLY A 155 9.84 6.02 0.65
N ASN A 156 8.60 6.34 1.09
CA ASN A 156 8.16 6.24 2.48
C ASN A 156 6.80 5.51 2.57
N PRO A 157 6.77 4.18 2.58
CA PRO A 157 5.55 3.39 2.61
C PRO A 157 4.71 3.61 3.88
N SER A 158 3.63 4.36 3.79
CA SER A 158 2.78 4.72 4.93
C SER A 158 2.07 3.53 5.60
N ASN A 159 1.95 2.41 4.92
CA ASN A 159 1.37 1.19 5.49
C ASN A 159 2.39 0.28 6.15
N PHE A 160 3.69 0.55 6.04
CA PHE A 160 4.69 -0.34 6.64
C PHE A 160 4.64 -0.32 8.18
N ILE A 161 4.42 0.84 8.79
CA ILE A 161 4.22 0.95 10.24
C ILE A 161 3.05 0.08 10.73
N ARG A 162 2.03 -0.09 9.91
CA ARG A 162 0.87 -0.94 10.23
C ARG A 162 1.20 -2.43 10.15
N ILE A 163 2.14 -2.82 9.30
CA ILE A 163 2.69 -4.19 9.30
C ILE A 163 3.46 -4.42 10.60
N GLN A 164 4.31 -3.47 10.99
CA GLN A 164 5.02 -3.55 12.27
C GLN A 164 4.03 -3.71 13.43
N GLU A 165 2.98 -2.89 13.48
CA GLU A 165 1.94 -2.96 14.51
C GLU A 165 1.20 -4.31 14.53
N LEU A 166 0.85 -4.85 13.37
CA LEU A 166 0.21 -6.17 13.27
C LEU A 166 1.04 -7.29 13.92
N PHE A 167 2.36 -7.11 14.02
CA PHE A 167 3.29 -8.13 14.52
C PHE A 167 3.98 -7.78 15.83
N GLN A 168 3.83 -6.54 16.36
CA GLN A 168 4.46 -6.10 17.61
C GLN A 168 4.13 -6.99 18.81
N ASN A 169 2.91 -7.48 18.90
CA ASN A 169 2.46 -8.33 20.00
C ASN A 169 2.84 -9.81 19.86
N ASN A 170 3.52 -10.20 18.78
CA ASN A 170 3.91 -11.58 18.47
C ASN A 170 5.42 -11.71 18.22
N LEU A 171 6.25 -10.88 18.83
CA LEU A 171 7.71 -10.98 18.74
C LEU A 171 8.31 -12.22 19.45
N SER A 172 7.48 -13.07 20.05
CA SER A 172 7.88 -14.37 20.55
C SER A 172 7.58 -15.46 19.52
N HIS A 173 8.55 -15.76 18.68
CA HIS A 173 8.83 -17.04 18.00
C HIS A 173 8.26 -17.34 16.61
N GLU A 174 7.22 -16.71 16.06
CA GLU A 174 6.79 -17.00 14.68
C GLU A 174 6.44 -15.72 13.92
N THR A 175 7.45 -14.96 13.56
CA THR A 175 7.24 -13.85 12.60
C THR A 175 6.94 -14.48 11.23
N PRO A 176 5.76 -14.25 10.63
CA PRO A 176 5.54 -14.68 9.26
C PRO A 176 6.63 -14.07 8.38
N VAL A 177 7.30 -14.92 7.64
CA VAL A 177 8.43 -14.50 6.80
C VAL A 177 7.87 -13.65 5.69
N ILE A 178 8.04 -12.33 5.80
CA ILE A 178 7.90 -11.45 4.65
C ILE A 178 9.18 -11.61 3.84
N GLN A 179 9.08 -12.35 2.75
CA GLN A 179 10.16 -12.38 1.77
C GLN A 179 10.00 -11.16 0.87
N VAL A 180 11.02 -10.34 0.84
CA VAL A 180 11.07 -9.18 -0.05
C VAL A 180 12.06 -9.50 -1.16
N GLU A 181 11.56 -9.60 -2.38
CA GLU A 181 12.40 -9.66 -3.56
C GLU A 181 12.68 -8.25 -4.06
N ASN A 182 13.93 -7.87 -3.99
CA ASN A 182 14.46 -6.73 -4.73
C ASN A 182 15.30 -7.30 -5.87
N GLY A 183 14.70 -7.44 -7.05
CA GLY A 183 15.38 -7.89 -8.27
C GLY A 183 16.32 -9.08 -8.03
N LEU A 184 15.83 -10.23 -7.50
CA LEU A 184 16.52 -11.50 -7.32
C LEU A 184 17.23 -11.80 -5.97
N LYS A 185 16.98 -11.10 -4.90
CA LYS A 185 17.46 -11.55 -3.58
C LYS A 185 16.32 -11.90 -2.64
N LEU A 186 16.10 -13.18 -2.45
CA LEU A 186 15.32 -13.73 -1.35
C LEU A 186 16.07 -13.48 -0.04
N MET A 187 15.47 -12.72 0.86
CA MET A 187 16.06 -12.51 2.18
C MET A 187 15.21 -13.22 3.23
N ASN A 188 15.68 -14.36 3.68
CA ASN A 188 15.20 -15.04 4.87
C ASN A 188 15.85 -14.42 6.11
N LYS A 189 15.11 -13.70 6.95
CA LYS A 189 15.48 -13.59 8.35
C LYS A 189 14.73 -14.67 9.13
N LYS A 190 15.39 -15.79 9.39
CA LYS A 190 15.11 -16.57 10.59
C LYS A 190 15.78 -15.83 11.75
N LYS A 191 15.04 -15.38 12.70
CA LYS A 191 15.48 -15.27 14.07
C LYS A 191 14.81 -16.34 14.88
#